data_72cdbf4216af7f2397229d4281592323
#
_entry.id   72cdbf4216af7f2397229d4281592323
#
_cell.length_a   1.000
_cell.length_b   1.000
_cell.length_c   1.000
_cell.angle_alpha   90.00
_cell.angle_beta   90.00
_cell.angle_gamma   90.00
#
_symmetry.space_group_name_H-M   'P 1'
#
loop_
_entity.id
_entity.type
_entity.pdbx_description
1 polymer ?
#
loop_
_entity_poly.entity_id
_entity_poly.type
_entity_poly.pdbx_seq_one_letter_code
_entity_poly.pdbx_strand_id
1 'polypeptide(L)'
;MEVKKYKERPDVKIDAVYIEKINKEVEKELQGFVPEQYAVRMLVSREHIIAKDKRTGRLICIYKGDCVYKIGKLLYTLPERLFNVEFMPYD
;
A
#
# COMPACT_ATOMS: atom_id res chain seq x y z
N MET A 1 9.16 -2.26 -7.90
CA MET A 1 7.81 -2.52 -7.34
C MET A 1 6.79 -2.32 -8.44
N GLU A 2 5.97 -3.29 -8.67
CA GLU A 2 4.99 -3.24 -9.75
C GLU A 2 3.62 -2.85 -9.23
N VAL A 3 3.03 -1.82 -9.83
CA VAL A 3 1.66 -1.42 -9.51
C VAL A 3 0.71 -2.25 -10.35
N LYS A 4 -0.22 -2.94 -9.71
CA LYS A 4 -1.22 -3.74 -10.40
C LYS A 4 -2.61 -3.19 -10.14
N LYS A 5 -3.51 -3.44 -11.08
CA LYS A 5 -4.89 -3.01 -10.96
C LYS A 5 -5.78 -4.16 -10.52
N TYR A 6 -6.66 -3.85 -9.58
CA TYR A 6 -7.60 -4.81 -9.01
C TYR A 6 -9.00 -4.21 -9.00
N LYS A 7 -9.98 -5.01 -8.66
CA LYS A 7 -11.36 -4.54 -8.51
C LYS A 7 -12.02 -5.23 -7.33
N GLU A 8 -12.75 -4.45 -6.55
CA GLU A 8 -13.59 -4.94 -5.49
C GLU A 8 -14.92 -5.42 -6.06
N ARG A 9 -15.43 -4.66 -7.04
CA ARG A 9 -16.64 -4.94 -7.80
C ARG A 9 -16.36 -4.66 -9.26
N PRO A 10 -17.23 -5.12 -10.19
CA PRO A 10 -16.99 -4.88 -11.61
C PRO A 10 -16.76 -3.42 -12.01
N ASP A 11 -17.30 -2.47 -11.25
CA ASP A 11 -17.21 -1.05 -11.56
C ASP A 11 -16.19 -0.28 -10.71
N VAL A 12 -15.51 -0.93 -9.77
CA VAL A 12 -14.53 -0.27 -8.89
C VAL A 12 -13.14 -0.80 -9.19
N LYS A 13 -12.27 0.10 -9.64
CA LYS A 13 -10.87 -0.23 -9.93
C LYS A 13 -9.98 0.35 -8.85
N ILE A 14 -8.97 -0.40 -8.42
CA ILE A 14 -7.97 0.06 -7.46
C ILE A 14 -6.58 -0.26 -7.98
N ASP A 15 -5.62 0.56 -7.56
CA ASP A 15 -4.21 0.30 -7.80
C ASP A 15 -3.63 -0.30 -6.53
N ALA A 16 -2.82 -1.35 -6.68
CA ALA A 16 -2.22 -2.04 -5.55
C ALA A 16 -0.79 -2.45 -5.85
N VAL A 17 0.02 -2.54 -4.79
CA VAL A 17 1.39 -3.03 -4.88
C VAL A 17 1.59 -4.09 -3.80
N TYR A 18 2.39 -5.11 -4.13
CA TYR A 18 2.77 -6.14 -3.17
C TYR A 18 4.13 -5.81 -2.56
N ILE A 19 4.24 -5.89 -1.25
CA ILE A 19 5.48 -5.58 -0.53
C ILE A 19 6.29 -6.86 -0.35
N GLU A 20 7.19 -7.08 -1.28
CA GLU A 20 8.03 -8.28 -1.29
C GLU A 20 9.15 -8.19 -0.25
N LYS A 21 9.66 -6.98 -0.01
CA LYS A 21 10.75 -6.76 0.95
C LYS A 21 10.68 -5.33 1.48
N ILE A 22 11.32 -5.09 2.61
CA ILE A 22 11.39 -3.78 3.24
C ILE A 22 12.83 -3.26 3.11
N ASN A 23 13.00 -2.19 2.34
CA ASN A 23 14.29 -1.51 2.18
C ASN A 23 14.06 -0.07 1.74
N LYS A 24 15.14 0.69 1.58
CA LYS A 24 15.05 2.10 1.21
C LYS A 24 14.49 2.31 -0.19
N GLU A 25 14.75 1.39 -1.09
CA GLU A 25 14.22 1.47 -2.45
C GLU A 25 12.70 1.34 -2.44
N VAL A 26 12.17 0.39 -1.66
CA VAL A 26 10.72 0.21 -1.51
C VAL A 26 10.11 1.43 -0.81
N GLU A 27 10.78 1.98 0.20
CA GLU A 27 10.32 3.21 0.85
C GLU A 27 10.14 4.33 -0.18
N LYS A 28 11.13 4.52 -1.03
CA LYS A 28 11.10 5.57 -2.05
C LYS A 28 9.98 5.32 -3.08
N GLU A 29 9.84 4.08 -3.52
CA GLU A 29 8.80 3.72 -4.49
C GLU A 29 7.41 3.88 -3.91
N LEU A 30 7.22 3.51 -2.64
CA LEU A 30 5.94 3.70 -1.96
C LEU A 30 5.59 5.17 -1.83
N GLN A 31 6.57 6.03 -1.56
CA GLN A 31 6.31 7.47 -1.48
C GLN A 31 5.76 8.00 -2.81
N GLY A 32 6.20 7.45 -3.93
CA GLY A 32 5.66 7.82 -5.23
C GLY A 32 4.31 7.21 -5.55
N PHE A 33 3.96 6.12 -4.87
CA PHE A 33 2.69 5.41 -5.10
C PHE A 33 1.55 5.98 -4.25
N VAL A 34 1.83 6.34 -2.98
CA VAL A 34 0.79 6.75 -2.04
C VAL A 34 0.19 8.11 -2.43
N PRO A 35 -1.06 8.39 -2.02
CA PRO A 35 -1.63 9.72 -2.21
C PRO A 35 -0.76 10.79 -1.54
N GLU A 36 -0.80 11.99 -2.10
CA GLU A 36 0.07 13.10 -1.70
C GLU A 36 0.04 13.42 -0.20
N GLN A 37 -1.09 13.21 0.47
CA GLN A 37 -1.22 13.49 1.89
C GLN A 37 -0.45 12.51 2.80
N TYR A 38 0.07 11.42 2.26
CA TYR A 38 0.79 10.44 3.06
C TYR A 38 2.29 10.64 2.99
N ALA A 39 2.94 10.56 4.15
CA ALA A 39 4.39 10.54 4.25
C ALA A 39 4.84 9.13 4.64
N VAL A 40 5.73 8.56 3.85
CA VAL A 40 6.21 7.18 4.01
C VAL A 40 7.56 7.19 4.68
N ARG A 41 7.74 6.36 5.70
CA ARG A 41 9.02 6.25 6.42
C ARG A 41 9.29 4.80 6.82
N MET A 42 10.51 4.34 6.53
CA MET A 42 10.99 3.05 7.00
C MET A 42 11.55 3.23 8.41
N LEU A 43 11.19 2.35 9.33
CA LEU A 43 11.71 2.42 10.70
C LEU A 43 13.15 1.93 10.77
N VAL A 44 13.86 2.38 11.80
CA VAL A 44 15.26 2.04 12.01
C VAL A 44 15.48 0.53 12.07
N SER A 45 14.55 -0.20 12.66
CA SER A 45 14.59 -1.66 12.73
C SER A 45 14.49 -2.33 11.36
N ARG A 46 13.98 -1.60 10.37
CA ARG A 46 13.74 -2.11 9.01
C ARG A 46 12.77 -3.29 8.96
N GLU A 47 11.93 -3.41 9.98
CA GLU A 47 10.93 -4.46 10.00
C GLU A 47 9.65 -4.06 9.31
N HIS A 48 9.36 -2.77 9.25
CA HIS A 48 8.16 -2.29 8.57
C HIS A 48 8.29 -0.83 8.15
N ILE A 49 7.33 -0.40 7.33
CA ILE A 49 7.23 0.96 6.85
C ILE A 49 5.97 1.56 7.45
N ILE A 50 6.03 2.84 7.80
CA ILE A 50 4.86 3.58 8.28
C ILE A 50 4.48 4.61 7.24
N ALA A 51 3.18 4.65 6.89
CA ALA A 51 2.61 5.72 6.09
C ALA A 51 1.72 6.56 7.00
N LYS A 52 2.05 7.85 7.12
CA LYS A 52 1.30 8.77 7.96
C LYS A 52 0.47 9.70 7.11
N ASP A 53 -0.84 9.75 7.37
CA ASP A 53 -1.71 10.74 6.76
C ASP A 53 -1.46 12.09 7.46
N LYS A 54 -0.85 13.03 6.75
CA LYS A 54 -0.49 14.33 7.31
C LYS A 54 -1.72 15.17 7.69
N ARG A 55 -2.88 14.86 7.11
CA ARG A 55 -4.11 15.61 7.40
C ARG A 55 -4.76 15.18 8.70
N THR A 56 -4.73 13.89 9.01
CA THR A 56 -5.42 13.32 10.17
C THR A 56 -4.49 12.81 11.25
N GLY A 57 -3.21 12.62 10.94
CA GLY A 57 -2.24 12.00 11.84
C GLY A 57 -2.34 10.49 11.91
N ARG A 58 -3.26 9.88 11.14
CA ARG A 58 -3.45 8.43 11.13
C ARG A 58 -2.19 7.73 10.61
N LEU A 59 -1.80 6.64 11.28
CA LEU A 59 -0.67 5.83 10.89
C LEU A 59 -1.13 4.51 10.30
N ILE A 60 -0.47 4.08 9.23
CA ILE A 60 -0.70 2.78 8.60
C ILE A 60 0.64 2.05 8.63
N CYS A 61 0.67 0.87 9.24
CA CYS A 61 1.87 0.03 9.30
C CYS A 61 1.86 -0.95 8.14
N ILE A 62 2.96 -0.99 7.40
CA ILE A 62 3.10 -1.83 6.21
C ILE A 62 4.22 -2.82 6.45
N TYR A 63 3.91 -4.11 6.31
CA TYR A 63 4.85 -5.20 6.56
C TYR A 63 5.16 -5.96 5.29
N LYS A 64 6.26 -6.70 5.30
CA LYS A 64 6.59 -7.64 4.23
C LYS A 64 5.43 -8.62 4.07
N GLY A 65 5.00 -8.84 2.83
CA GLY A 65 3.88 -9.73 2.54
C GLY A 65 2.54 -9.02 2.45
N ASP A 66 2.51 -7.71 2.74
CA ASP A 66 1.27 -6.94 2.62
C ASP A 66 1.05 -6.48 1.19
N CYS A 67 -0.22 -6.32 0.84
CA CYS A 67 -0.62 -5.58 -0.34
C CYS A 67 -1.06 -4.19 0.11
N VAL A 68 -0.48 -3.15 -0.46
CA VAL A 68 -0.84 -1.77 -0.19
C VAL A 68 -1.66 -1.28 -1.36
N TYR A 69 -2.82 -0.72 -1.07
CA TYR A 69 -3.71 -0.27 -2.14
C TYR A 69 -4.37 1.05 -1.77
N LYS A 70 -4.88 1.72 -2.78
CA LYS A 70 -5.53 3.01 -2.58
C LYS A 70 -6.90 3.01 -3.24
N ILE A 71 -7.85 3.62 -2.54
CA ILE A 71 -9.20 3.85 -3.04
C ILE A 71 -9.43 5.35 -2.91
N GLY A 72 -9.54 6.03 -4.05
CA GLY A 72 -9.59 7.48 -4.05
C GLY A 72 -8.31 8.07 -3.46
N LYS A 73 -8.43 8.87 -2.42
CA LYS A 73 -7.29 9.49 -1.73
C LYS A 73 -6.90 8.80 -0.44
N LEU A 74 -7.45 7.62 -0.18
CA LEU A 74 -7.16 6.87 1.04
C LEU A 74 -6.30 5.67 0.75
N LEU A 75 -5.38 5.41 1.68
CA LEU A 75 -4.44 4.31 1.59
C LEU A 75 -4.86 3.19 2.56
N TYR A 76 -4.73 1.95 2.11
CA TYR A 76 -5.07 0.77 2.90
C TYR A 76 -3.98 -0.28 2.74
N THR A 77 -3.93 -1.22 3.67
CA THR A 77 -3.03 -2.36 3.58
C THR A 77 -3.72 -3.61 4.13
N LEU A 78 -3.46 -4.74 3.48
CA LEU A 78 -3.94 -6.05 3.91
C LEU A 78 -2.85 -7.07 3.62
N PRO A 79 -2.71 -8.11 4.47
CA PRO A 79 -1.87 -9.26 4.09
C PRO A 79 -2.32 -9.80 2.74
N GLU A 80 -1.38 -10.25 1.92
CA GLU A 80 -1.67 -10.72 0.56
C GLU A 80 -2.82 -11.75 0.54
N ARG A 81 -2.81 -12.67 1.49
CA ARG A 81 -3.84 -13.71 1.58
C ARG A 81 -5.24 -13.11 1.67
N LEU A 82 -5.41 -12.11 2.54
CA LEU A 82 -6.71 -11.46 2.71
C LEU A 82 -7.05 -10.56 1.54
N PHE A 83 -6.05 -9.90 0.97
CA PHE A 83 -6.24 -9.08 -0.20
C PHE A 83 -6.80 -9.89 -1.37
N ASN A 84 -6.24 -11.07 -1.60
CA ASN A 84 -6.69 -11.94 -2.70
C ASN A 84 -8.10 -12.50 -2.51
N VAL A 85 -8.60 -12.52 -1.28
CA VAL A 85 -9.99 -12.90 -1.01
C VAL A 85 -10.94 -11.77 -1.37
N GLU A 86 -10.55 -10.53 -1.11
CA GLU A 86 -11.42 -9.36 -1.30
C GLU A 86 -11.37 -8.77 -2.71
N PHE A 87 -10.25 -8.89 -3.39
CA PHE A 87 -10.04 -8.23 -4.66
C PHE A 87 -9.65 -9.21 -5.75
N MET A 88 -10.08 -8.91 -6.97
CA MET A 88 -9.77 -9.72 -8.15
C MET A 88 -8.91 -8.92 -9.10
N PRO A 89 -7.93 -9.56 -9.80
CA PRO A 89 -7.17 -8.87 -10.83
C PRO A 89 -8.12 -8.27 -11.87
N TYR A 90 -7.79 -7.09 -12.32
CA TYR A 90 -8.56 -6.41 -13.35
C TYR A 90 -7.92 -6.66 -14.69
N ASP A 91 -8.64 -7.33 -15.55
CA ASP A 91 -8.21 -7.63 -16.92
C ASP A 91 -8.76 -6.62 -17.90
#